data_75c20efc455e2ca60f025a1f83551058
#
_entry.id   75c20efc455e2ca60f025a1f83551058
#
_cell.length_a   1.000
_cell.length_b   1.000
_cell.length_c   1.000
_cell.angle_alpha   90.00
_cell.angle_beta   90.00
_cell.angle_gamma   90.00
#
_symmetry.space_group_name_H-M   'P 1'
#
loop_
_entity.id
_entity.type
_entity.pdbx_description
1 polymer ?
#
loop_
_entity_poly.entity_id
_entity_poly.type
_entity_poly.pdbx_seq_one_letter_code
_entity_poly.pdbx_strand_id
1 'polypeptide(L)'
;MTGVQTCALPIFEVELSRQNIPFHKYGGLKFIETAHVKDLMAFLKLGENPRDIIAALRVLMLLPGIGRKKAGQLIDQLEAAGFDFNCWRDYRPPTAAKTHWPLFVALMRRLAGTRGRADQVESDLADVRIFYTPLLELKYDHAKVRLRDLKQLEQVASRFADRQTFLTEITLDPPSSTQDLPADPHLDEDYLILSTIHSAKGLEWDAVYVIHAADGNIPSDMSTGSKEEIEEELRLFYVALTRAKTWLYVCHPERYYFHGRFKSDAHSFSQLTRFLPEDILPLFERRSAGLGEADDDETSDVPSPHLSTAGVRNRIRRA
;
A
#
# COMPACT_ATOMS: atom_id res chain seq x y z
N MET A 1 2.59 15.01 11.17
CA MET A 1 1.76 14.52 10.05
C MET A 1 1.84 13.00 10.04
N THR A 2 0.80 12.40 10.52
CA THR A 2 0.70 10.99 10.88
C THR A 2 0.50 10.13 9.63
N GLY A 3 1.57 9.45 9.20
CA GLY A 3 1.60 8.62 8.00
C GLY A 3 1.19 7.16 8.17
N VAL A 4 0.49 6.78 9.23
CA VAL A 4 0.34 5.36 9.61
C VAL A 4 -0.96 4.71 9.17
N GLN A 5 -1.99 5.47 8.90
CA GLN A 5 -3.30 4.92 8.53
C GLN A 5 -3.44 4.56 7.04
N THR A 6 -2.39 4.72 6.28
CA THR A 6 -2.36 4.50 4.82
C THR A 6 -1.90 3.09 4.40
N CYS A 7 -1.41 2.25 5.32
CA CYS A 7 -0.79 0.99 4.91
C CYS A 7 -1.76 -0.07 4.34
N ALA A 8 -3.04 -0.03 4.71
CA ALA A 8 -4.02 -1.00 4.21
C ALA A 8 -4.69 -0.55 2.90
N LEU A 9 -4.91 0.75 2.73
CA LEU A 9 -5.58 1.29 1.54
C LEU A 9 -4.93 0.87 0.21
N PRO A 10 -3.59 0.85 0.07
CA PRO A 10 -2.95 0.43 -1.16
C PRO A 10 -3.27 -1.01 -1.59
N ILE A 11 -3.38 -1.92 -0.63
CA ILE A 11 -3.72 -3.32 -0.91
C ILE A 11 -5.17 -3.40 -1.42
N PHE A 12 -6.07 -2.65 -0.79
CA PHE A 12 -7.46 -2.57 -1.24
C PHE A 12 -7.58 -1.94 -2.62
N GLU A 13 -6.86 -0.87 -2.92
CA GLU A 13 -6.85 -0.22 -4.24
C GLU A 13 -6.48 -1.22 -5.35
N VAL A 14 -5.40 -1.97 -5.13
CA VAL A 14 -4.94 -2.97 -6.11
C VAL A 14 -5.94 -4.13 -6.23
N GLU A 15 -6.44 -4.65 -5.10
CA GLU A 15 -7.37 -5.79 -5.12
C GLU A 15 -8.73 -5.41 -5.73
N LEU A 16 -9.27 -4.24 -5.39
CA LEU A 16 -10.50 -3.73 -5.98
C LEU A 16 -10.38 -3.51 -7.49
N SER A 17 -9.25 -2.92 -7.92
CA SER A 17 -8.95 -2.76 -9.36
C SER A 17 -8.87 -4.11 -10.06
N ARG A 18 -8.19 -5.11 -9.46
CA ARG A 18 -8.09 -6.46 -10.03
C ARG A 18 -9.44 -7.14 -10.17
N GLN A 19 -10.36 -6.87 -9.24
CA GLN A 19 -11.71 -7.44 -9.27
C GLN A 19 -12.72 -6.58 -10.05
N ASN A 20 -12.26 -5.50 -10.70
CA ASN A 20 -13.12 -4.53 -11.40
C ASN A 20 -14.25 -3.96 -10.52
N ILE A 21 -13.97 -3.78 -9.21
CA ILE A 21 -14.90 -3.13 -8.29
C ILE A 21 -14.61 -1.62 -8.30
N PRO A 22 -15.59 -0.79 -8.73
CA PRO A 22 -15.39 0.65 -8.78
C PRO A 22 -15.27 1.23 -7.38
N PHE A 23 -14.31 2.14 -7.18
CA PHE A 23 -14.12 2.83 -5.91
C PHE A 23 -13.66 4.27 -6.08
N HIS A 24 -14.03 5.12 -5.12
CA HIS A 24 -13.49 6.46 -4.97
C HIS A 24 -12.58 6.52 -3.75
N LYS A 25 -11.46 7.23 -3.87
CA LYS A 25 -10.53 7.44 -2.76
C LYS A 25 -10.56 8.91 -2.32
N TYR A 26 -10.88 9.11 -1.05
CA TYR A 26 -10.77 10.41 -0.39
C TYR A 26 -9.45 10.51 0.38
N GLY A 27 -8.64 11.48 0.01
CA GLY A 27 -7.38 11.84 0.66
C GLY A 27 -6.18 10.96 0.28
N GLY A 28 -5.01 11.61 0.30
CA GLY A 28 -3.72 11.01 -0.03
C GLY A 28 -3.50 10.82 -1.55
N LEU A 29 -2.23 10.72 -1.93
CA LEU A 29 -1.86 10.29 -3.28
C LEU A 29 -2.27 8.82 -3.45
N LYS A 30 -2.66 8.44 -4.68
CA LYS A 30 -2.78 7.01 -5.02
C LYS A 30 -1.46 6.33 -4.65
N PHE A 31 -1.53 5.15 -4.09
CA PHE A 31 -0.34 4.39 -3.66
C PHE A 31 0.70 4.28 -4.79
N ILE A 32 0.23 3.93 -5.99
CA ILE A 32 1.05 3.82 -7.19
C ILE A 32 1.64 5.16 -7.65
N GLU A 33 1.08 6.29 -7.22
CA GLU A 33 1.54 7.64 -7.56
C GLU A 33 2.60 8.17 -6.61
N THR A 34 2.81 7.49 -5.49
CA THR A 34 3.84 7.88 -4.54
C THR A 34 5.24 7.76 -5.15
N ALA A 35 6.13 8.70 -4.81
CA ALA A 35 7.43 8.81 -5.46
C ALA A 35 8.27 7.53 -5.34
N HIS A 36 8.29 6.88 -4.16
CA HIS A 36 9.07 5.67 -3.91
C HIS A 36 8.52 4.44 -4.65
N VAL A 37 7.21 4.33 -4.81
CA VAL A 37 6.58 3.28 -5.62
C VAL A 37 6.87 3.51 -7.11
N LYS A 38 6.72 4.75 -7.59
CA LYS A 38 7.11 5.11 -8.96
C LYS A 38 8.59 4.85 -9.25
N ASP A 39 9.48 5.06 -8.26
CA ASP A 39 10.90 4.77 -8.38
C ASP A 39 11.12 3.25 -8.55
N LEU A 40 10.51 2.41 -7.70
CA LEU A 40 10.59 0.96 -7.79
C LEU A 40 9.99 0.43 -9.10
N MET A 41 8.81 0.89 -9.48
CA MET A 41 8.16 0.51 -10.74
C MET A 41 9.00 0.87 -11.97
N ALA A 42 9.78 1.96 -11.91
CA ALA A 42 10.66 2.35 -13.01
C ALA A 42 11.77 1.32 -13.27
N PHE A 43 12.31 0.65 -12.25
CA PHE A 43 13.25 -0.47 -12.45
C PHE A 43 12.62 -1.63 -13.20
N LEU A 44 11.40 -2.01 -12.80
CA LEU A 44 10.69 -3.10 -13.47
C LEU A 44 10.33 -2.74 -14.91
N LYS A 45 9.82 -1.51 -15.14
CA LYS A 45 9.51 -1.01 -16.49
C LYS A 45 10.74 -1.02 -17.38
N LEU A 46 11.87 -0.52 -16.89
CA LEU A 46 13.12 -0.50 -17.64
C LEU A 46 13.65 -1.92 -17.89
N GLY A 47 13.52 -2.83 -16.93
CA GLY A 47 13.87 -4.24 -17.11
C GLY A 47 12.98 -4.94 -18.13
N GLU A 48 11.68 -4.61 -18.20
CA GLU A 48 10.73 -5.13 -19.17
C GLU A 48 10.91 -4.52 -20.54
N ASN A 49 11.04 -3.21 -20.62
CA ASN A 49 11.28 -2.47 -21.84
C ASN A 49 12.49 -1.55 -21.70
N PRO A 50 13.69 -1.96 -22.14
CA PRO A 50 14.88 -1.13 -22.08
C PRO A 50 14.82 0.15 -22.94
N ARG A 51 13.79 0.28 -23.78
CA ARG A 51 13.52 1.48 -24.58
C ARG A 51 12.69 2.53 -23.84
N ASP A 52 12.25 2.24 -22.62
CA ASP A 52 11.55 3.21 -21.78
C ASP A 52 12.51 4.26 -21.23
N ILE A 53 12.69 5.34 -22.02
CA ILE A 53 13.59 6.47 -21.69
C ILE A 53 13.17 7.14 -20.39
N ILE A 54 11.87 7.22 -20.10
CA ILE A 54 11.36 7.87 -18.88
C ILE A 54 11.73 7.05 -17.65
N ALA A 55 11.54 5.74 -17.73
CA ALA A 55 11.96 4.83 -16.68
C ALA A 55 13.49 4.84 -16.51
N ALA A 56 14.25 4.80 -17.61
CA ALA A 56 15.71 4.86 -17.59
C ALA A 56 16.23 6.16 -16.92
N LEU A 57 15.69 7.31 -17.32
CA LEU A 57 16.06 8.60 -16.73
C LEU A 57 15.77 8.63 -15.24
N ARG A 58 14.59 8.15 -14.83
CA ARG A 58 14.17 8.11 -13.43
C ARG A 58 15.11 7.25 -12.60
N VAL A 59 15.39 6.04 -13.04
CA VAL A 59 16.24 5.06 -12.32
C VAL A 59 17.68 5.55 -12.21
N LEU A 60 18.26 6.06 -13.30
CA LEU A 60 19.64 6.58 -13.32
C LEU A 60 19.81 7.78 -12.38
N MET A 61 18.81 8.66 -12.32
CA MET A 61 18.84 9.83 -11.43
C MET A 61 18.68 9.50 -9.93
N LEU A 62 18.31 8.27 -9.58
CA LEU A 62 18.36 7.82 -8.18
C LEU A 62 19.77 7.59 -7.67
N LEU A 63 20.72 7.34 -8.57
CA LEU A 63 22.12 7.07 -8.22
C LEU A 63 22.85 8.37 -7.84
N PRO A 64 23.57 8.40 -6.71
CA PRO A 64 24.24 9.60 -6.25
C PRO A 64 25.25 10.15 -7.28
N GLY A 65 25.16 11.45 -7.57
CA GLY A 65 26.06 12.12 -8.50
C GLY A 65 25.78 11.88 -9.99
N ILE A 66 24.69 11.17 -10.33
CA ILE A 66 24.18 11.05 -11.69
C ILE A 66 23.01 12.01 -11.85
N GLY A 67 23.27 13.16 -12.46
CA GLY A 67 22.26 14.14 -12.83
C GLY A 67 21.76 13.92 -14.26
N ARG A 68 20.77 14.72 -14.68
CA ARG A 68 20.09 14.60 -15.98
C ARG A 68 21.03 14.48 -17.19
N LYS A 69 22.12 15.26 -17.22
CA LYS A 69 23.10 15.24 -18.32
C LYS A 69 23.79 13.88 -18.45
N LYS A 70 24.28 13.33 -17.31
CA LYS A 70 24.95 12.02 -17.30
C LYS A 70 23.98 10.89 -17.57
N ALA A 71 22.75 10.97 -17.04
CA ALA A 71 21.71 10.00 -17.31
C ALA A 71 21.37 9.98 -18.81
N GLY A 72 21.26 11.14 -19.49
CA GLY A 72 21.08 11.22 -20.93
C GLY A 72 22.19 10.51 -21.70
N GLN A 73 23.45 10.79 -21.37
CA GLN A 73 24.61 10.13 -22.02
C GLN A 73 24.60 8.61 -21.84
N LEU A 74 24.17 8.12 -20.68
CA LEU A 74 24.03 6.67 -20.42
C LEU A 74 22.88 6.04 -21.20
N ILE A 75 21.81 6.78 -21.43
CA ILE A 75 20.70 6.35 -22.27
C ILE A 75 21.15 6.30 -23.72
N ASP A 76 21.87 7.31 -24.22
CA ASP A 76 22.42 7.31 -25.58
C ASP A 76 23.36 6.12 -25.81
N GLN A 77 24.20 5.78 -24.80
CA GLN A 77 25.05 4.59 -24.83
C GLN A 77 24.23 3.28 -24.87
N LEU A 78 23.14 3.21 -24.10
CA LEU A 78 22.26 2.05 -24.07
C LEU A 78 21.58 1.85 -25.44
N GLU A 79 21.11 2.92 -26.05
CA GLU A 79 20.53 2.92 -27.41
C GLU A 79 21.55 2.46 -28.44
N ALA A 80 22.75 3.05 -28.45
CA ALA A 80 23.83 2.68 -29.36
C ALA A 80 24.26 1.21 -29.23
N ALA A 81 24.11 0.62 -28.02
CA ALA A 81 24.38 -0.79 -27.75
C ALA A 81 23.17 -1.73 -28.03
N GLY A 82 22.15 -1.23 -28.73
CA GLY A 82 20.93 -2.03 -29.00
C GLY A 82 20.12 -2.38 -27.78
N PHE A 83 20.15 -1.52 -26.75
CA PHE A 83 19.45 -1.70 -25.46
C PHE A 83 19.94 -2.87 -24.60
N ASP A 84 21.22 -3.24 -24.74
CA ASP A 84 21.89 -4.22 -23.89
C ASP A 84 22.55 -3.52 -22.70
N PHE A 85 22.12 -3.82 -21.47
CA PHE A 85 22.66 -3.26 -20.23
C PHE A 85 24.13 -3.63 -19.98
N ASN A 86 24.70 -4.54 -20.72
CA ASN A 86 26.14 -4.85 -20.65
C ASN A 86 27.00 -3.65 -21.01
N CYS A 87 26.52 -2.69 -21.83
CA CYS A 87 27.25 -1.47 -22.19
C CYS A 87 27.61 -0.60 -20.99
N TRP A 88 26.88 -0.70 -19.89
CA TRP A 88 27.14 0.05 -18.66
C TRP A 88 28.22 -0.57 -17.76
N ARG A 89 28.70 -1.76 -18.08
CA ARG A 89 29.66 -2.52 -17.26
C ARG A 89 31.00 -1.78 -17.11
N ASP A 90 31.47 -1.20 -18.20
CA ASP A 90 32.78 -0.51 -18.24
C ASP A 90 32.68 1.00 -18.00
N TYR A 91 31.48 1.49 -17.74
CA TYR A 91 31.28 2.90 -17.39
C TYR A 91 31.91 3.22 -16.03
N ARG A 92 32.61 4.36 -15.96
CA ARG A 92 33.20 4.88 -14.74
C ARG A 92 32.24 5.85 -14.05
N PRO A 93 31.51 5.40 -13.02
CA PRO A 93 30.56 6.26 -12.34
C PRO A 93 31.23 7.34 -11.50
N PRO A 94 30.48 8.40 -11.15
CA PRO A 94 30.92 9.36 -10.14
C PRO A 94 31.31 8.66 -8.84
N THR A 95 32.23 9.27 -8.08
CA THR A 95 32.70 8.69 -6.81
C THR A 95 31.55 8.33 -5.86
N ALA A 96 30.52 9.18 -5.80
CA ALA A 96 29.35 8.95 -4.95
C ALA A 96 28.50 7.74 -5.37
N ALA A 97 28.54 7.34 -6.65
CA ALA A 97 27.83 6.17 -7.15
C ALA A 97 28.68 4.91 -7.24
N LYS A 98 29.97 4.99 -6.92
CA LYS A 98 30.96 3.92 -7.16
C LYS A 98 30.56 2.57 -6.54
N THR A 99 30.01 2.58 -5.35
CA THR A 99 29.55 1.37 -4.64
C THR A 99 28.24 0.82 -5.18
N HIS A 100 27.36 1.70 -5.64
CA HIS A 100 26.02 1.31 -6.13
C HIS A 100 26.02 0.87 -7.60
N TRP A 101 26.96 1.39 -8.41
CA TRP A 101 26.97 1.17 -9.85
C TRP A 101 27.09 -0.30 -10.27
N PRO A 102 28.03 -1.10 -9.75
CA PRO A 102 28.13 -2.51 -10.12
C PRO A 102 26.87 -3.30 -9.76
N LEU A 103 26.26 -3.01 -8.61
CA LEU A 103 25.04 -3.63 -8.14
C LEU A 103 23.85 -3.23 -9.02
N PHE A 104 23.79 -1.96 -9.44
CA PHE A 104 22.80 -1.45 -10.37
C PHE A 104 22.85 -2.18 -11.72
N VAL A 105 24.05 -2.26 -12.32
CA VAL A 105 24.23 -2.94 -13.61
C VAL A 105 23.87 -4.43 -13.49
N ALA A 106 24.28 -5.09 -12.41
CA ALA A 106 23.92 -6.49 -12.16
C ALA A 106 22.40 -6.68 -12.05
N LEU A 107 21.73 -5.78 -11.32
CA LEU A 107 20.25 -5.79 -11.18
C LEU A 107 19.57 -5.62 -12.54
N MET A 108 19.96 -4.61 -13.34
CA MET A 108 19.34 -4.36 -14.63
C MET A 108 19.51 -5.52 -15.61
N ARG A 109 20.70 -6.13 -15.64
CA ARG A 109 20.98 -7.35 -16.43
C ARG A 109 20.11 -8.51 -15.98
N ARG A 110 19.95 -8.70 -14.69
CA ARG A 110 19.10 -9.74 -14.13
C ARG A 110 17.62 -9.52 -14.50
N LEU A 111 17.10 -8.31 -14.33
CA LEU A 111 15.74 -7.98 -14.72
C LEU A 111 15.48 -8.17 -16.20
N ALA A 112 16.47 -7.87 -17.06
CA ALA A 112 16.37 -8.17 -18.48
C ALA A 112 16.37 -9.69 -18.76
N GLY A 113 17.11 -10.47 -18.00
CA GLY A 113 17.17 -11.93 -18.12
C GLY A 113 15.94 -12.69 -17.61
N THR A 114 15.11 -12.05 -16.77
CA THR A 114 13.85 -12.63 -16.25
C THR A 114 12.63 -12.20 -17.07
N ARG A 115 12.82 -11.42 -18.13
CA ARG A 115 11.72 -10.95 -19.00
C ARG A 115 10.92 -12.12 -19.56
N GLY A 116 9.58 -12.01 -19.47
CA GLY A 116 8.65 -13.01 -19.97
C GLY A 116 8.66 -14.35 -19.20
N ARG A 117 9.35 -14.42 -18.05
CA ARG A 117 9.31 -15.60 -17.19
C ARG A 117 8.16 -15.50 -16.19
N ALA A 118 7.42 -16.58 -16.06
CA ALA A 118 6.40 -16.71 -15.02
C ALA A 118 7.04 -16.79 -13.61
N ASP A 119 6.26 -16.42 -12.59
CA ASP A 119 6.59 -16.55 -11.16
C ASP A 119 7.86 -15.83 -10.71
N GLN A 120 8.30 -14.78 -11.44
CA GLN A 120 9.50 -14.01 -11.09
C GLN A 120 9.20 -12.62 -10.52
N VAL A 121 7.96 -12.16 -10.56
CA VAL A 121 7.58 -10.77 -10.23
C VAL A 121 7.94 -10.42 -8.79
N GLU A 122 7.57 -11.26 -7.83
CA GLU A 122 7.88 -11.08 -6.42
C GLU A 122 9.40 -11.02 -6.19
N SER A 123 10.14 -11.95 -6.80
CA SER A 123 11.61 -11.99 -6.70
C SER A 123 12.27 -10.78 -7.33
N ASP A 124 11.78 -10.32 -8.48
CA ASP A 124 12.28 -9.12 -9.15
C ASP A 124 12.05 -7.87 -8.29
N LEU A 125 10.86 -7.74 -7.69
CA LEU A 125 10.53 -6.65 -6.76
C LEU A 125 11.40 -6.69 -5.50
N ALA A 126 11.60 -7.87 -4.90
CA ALA A 126 12.44 -8.04 -3.73
C ALA A 126 13.88 -7.59 -4.00
N ASP A 127 14.44 -7.92 -5.17
CA ASP A 127 15.80 -7.51 -5.52
C ASP A 127 15.90 -6.02 -5.81
N VAL A 128 14.90 -5.44 -6.50
CA VAL A 128 14.82 -3.98 -6.67
C VAL A 128 14.74 -3.29 -5.31
N ARG A 129 13.89 -3.76 -4.40
CA ARG A 129 13.78 -3.18 -3.06
C ARG A 129 15.10 -3.25 -2.28
N ILE A 130 15.76 -4.42 -2.31
CA ILE A 130 17.06 -4.59 -1.64
C ILE A 130 18.07 -3.58 -2.17
N PHE A 131 18.16 -3.42 -3.48
CA PHE A 131 19.04 -2.43 -4.10
C PHE A 131 18.62 -0.98 -3.77
N TYR A 132 17.33 -0.69 -3.81
CA TYR A 132 16.79 0.66 -3.63
C TYR A 132 16.77 1.13 -2.18
N THR A 133 16.73 0.22 -1.20
CA THR A 133 16.67 0.54 0.24
C THR A 133 17.72 1.57 0.67
N PRO A 134 19.02 1.39 0.44
CA PRO A 134 20.02 2.39 0.86
C PRO A 134 19.86 3.75 0.17
N LEU A 135 19.39 3.77 -1.08
CA LEU A 135 19.12 5.01 -1.82
C LEU A 135 17.87 5.73 -1.27
N LEU A 136 16.87 4.98 -0.88
CA LEU A 136 15.65 5.49 -0.27
C LEU A 136 15.93 6.08 1.11
N GLU A 137 16.75 5.42 1.93
CA GLU A 137 17.16 5.89 3.25
C GLU A 137 17.98 7.19 3.18
N LEU A 138 18.77 7.37 2.14
CA LEU A 138 19.49 8.62 1.89
C LEU A 138 18.59 9.77 1.43
N LYS A 139 17.45 9.45 0.80
CA LYS A 139 16.56 10.44 0.15
C LYS A 139 15.40 10.89 1.04
N TYR A 140 14.95 10.06 1.97
CA TYR A 140 13.70 10.28 2.72
C TYR A 140 13.89 10.12 4.23
N ASP A 141 13.44 11.10 5.01
CA ASP A 141 13.54 11.09 6.48
C ASP A 141 12.71 9.95 7.13
N HIS A 142 11.59 9.54 6.50
CA HIS A 142 10.71 8.46 6.99
C HIS A 142 10.84 7.19 6.14
N ALA A 143 12.07 6.72 5.93
CA ALA A 143 12.37 5.56 5.08
C ALA A 143 11.62 4.28 5.50
N LYS A 144 11.47 4.02 6.80
CA LYS A 144 10.83 2.80 7.33
C LYS A 144 9.38 2.62 6.85
N VAL A 145 8.59 3.71 6.81
CA VAL A 145 7.21 3.67 6.32
C VAL A 145 7.18 3.31 4.84
N ARG A 146 8.02 3.98 4.03
CA ARG A 146 8.12 3.73 2.59
C ARG A 146 8.60 2.32 2.26
N LEU A 147 9.53 1.77 3.06
CA LEU A 147 9.96 0.38 2.91
C LEU A 147 8.85 -0.62 3.22
N ARG A 148 7.95 -0.30 4.15
CA ARG A 148 6.76 -1.10 4.43
C ARG A 148 5.82 -1.12 3.21
N ASP A 149 5.61 0.03 2.59
CA ASP A 149 4.83 0.14 1.35
C ASP A 149 5.41 -0.74 0.23
N LEU A 150 6.75 -0.71 0.05
CA LEU A 150 7.40 -1.53 -0.97
C LEU A 150 7.28 -3.04 -0.68
N LYS A 151 7.34 -3.45 0.59
CA LYS A 151 7.10 -4.85 0.98
C LYS A 151 5.66 -5.30 0.71
N GLN A 152 4.68 -4.42 0.92
CA GLN A 152 3.28 -4.72 0.59
C GLN A 152 3.11 -4.91 -0.93
N LEU A 153 3.79 -4.08 -1.74
CA LEU A 153 3.78 -4.24 -3.18
C LEU A 153 4.35 -5.60 -3.63
N GLU A 154 5.39 -6.11 -2.96
CA GLU A 154 5.91 -7.47 -3.21
C GLU A 154 4.85 -8.54 -2.95
N GLN A 155 4.12 -8.44 -1.83
CA GLN A 155 3.05 -9.39 -1.50
C GLN A 155 1.91 -9.36 -2.52
N VAL A 156 1.55 -8.17 -3.01
CA VAL A 156 0.56 -8.04 -4.08
C VAL A 156 1.08 -8.67 -5.36
N ALA A 157 2.34 -8.44 -5.70
CA ALA A 157 2.95 -8.92 -6.93
C ALA A 157 3.03 -10.45 -7.03
N SER A 158 3.10 -11.16 -5.89
CA SER A 158 3.10 -12.63 -5.86
C SER A 158 1.83 -13.27 -6.45
N ARG A 159 0.77 -12.49 -6.64
CA ARG A 159 -0.52 -12.94 -7.21
C ARG A 159 -0.57 -12.85 -8.73
N PHE A 160 0.43 -12.26 -9.36
CA PHE A 160 0.49 -12.06 -10.80
C PHE A 160 1.39 -13.11 -11.47
N ALA A 161 0.95 -13.62 -12.61
CA ALA A 161 1.65 -14.67 -13.31
C ALA A 161 3.03 -14.22 -13.84
N ASP A 162 3.14 -12.97 -14.29
CA ASP A 162 4.36 -12.41 -14.86
C ASP A 162 4.44 -10.90 -14.65
N ARG A 163 5.63 -10.34 -14.92
CA ARG A 163 5.92 -8.92 -14.70
C ARG A 163 5.15 -8.00 -15.66
N GLN A 164 4.89 -8.45 -16.89
CA GLN A 164 4.17 -7.65 -17.87
C GLN A 164 2.71 -7.48 -17.43
N THR A 165 2.06 -8.57 -17.00
CA THR A 165 0.70 -8.56 -16.45
C THR A 165 0.62 -7.66 -15.23
N PHE A 166 1.58 -7.81 -14.28
CA PHE A 166 1.67 -6.94 -13.11
C PHE A 166 1.80 -5.45 -13.47
N LEU A 167 2.72 -5.10 -14.38
CA LEU A 167 2.93 -3.71 -14.81
C LEU A 167 1.70 -3.17 -15.54
N THR A 168 1.04 -3.99 -16.34
CA THR A 168 -0.15 -3.61 -17.09
C THR A 168 -1.32 -3.35 -16.15
N GLU A 169 -1.66 -4.29 -15.29
CA GLU A 169 -2.82 -4.18 -14.40
C GLU A 169 -2.64 -3.08 -13.35
N ILE A 170 -1.42 -2.89 -12.81
CA ILE A 170 -1.14 -1.79 -11.87
C ILE A 170 -1.14 -0.41 -12.56
N THR A 171 -0.85 -0.36 -13.88
CA THR A 171 -0.77 0.91 -14.64
C THR A 171 -2.06 1.21 -15.36
N LEU A 172 -2.78 0.18 -15.84
CA LEU A 172 -4.11 0.29 -16.40
C LEU A 172 -5.07 0.65 -15.28
N ASP A 173 -5.24 1.93 -15.20
CA ASP A 173 -6.33 2.65 -14.62
C ASP A 173 -6.96 2.08 -13.35
N PRO A 174 -6.57 2.61 -12.21
CA PRO A 174 -7.55 2.69 -11.17
C PRO A 174 -8.68 3.57 -11.72
N PRO A 175 -9.96 3.15 -11.60
CA PRO A 175 -11.08 3.94 -12.05
C PRO A 175 -10.85 5.40 -11.66
N SER A 176 -10.99 6.28 -12.61
CA SER A 176 -10.68 7.70 -12.54
C SER A 176 -11.13 8.28 -11.19
N SER A 177 -10.20 8.37 -10.24
CA SER A 177 -10.46 9.17 -9.07
C SER A 177 -10.46 10.60 -9.55
N THR A 178 -11.60 11.17 -9.73
CA THR A 178 -11.77 12.61 -9.79
C THR A 178 -11.21 13.15 -8.51
N GLN A 179 -9.96 13.64 -8.58
CA GLN A 179 -9.35 14.40 -7.51
C GLN A 179 -10.14 15.69 -7.34
N ASP A 180 -10.45 15.99 -6.09
CA ASP A 180 -10.62 17.35 -5.56
C ASP A 180 -11.52 18.34 -6.32
N LEU A 181 -12.65 17.88 -6.83
CA LEU A 181 -13.75 18.80 -7.08
C LEU A 181 -14.89 18.42 -6.14
N PRO A 182 -15.47 19.38 -5.41
CA PRO A 182 -16.75 19.20 -4.76
C PRO A 182 -17.84 19.28 -5.83
N ALA A 183 -17.78 18.39 -6.81
CA ALA A 183 -18.86 18.11 -7.72
C ALA A 183 -19.51 16.84 -7.21
N ASP A 184 -20.82 16.88 -7.04
CA ASP A 184 -21.61 15.73 -6.65
C ASP A 184 -21.16 14.50 -7.44
N PRO A 185 -20.84 13.39 -6.75
CA PRO A 185 -20.60 12.12 -7.44
C PRO A 185 -21.84 11.86 -8.28
N HIS A 186 -21.67 11.27 -9.45
CA HIS A 186 -22.79 10.79 -10.24
C HIS A 186 -23.62 9.90 -9.31
N LEU A 187 -24.77 10.40 -8.87
CA LEU A 187 -25.63 9.80 -7.84
C LEU A 187 -26.21 8.43 -8.25
N ASP A 188 -25.93 7.98 -9.47
CA ASP A 188 -26.51 6.79 -10.08
C ASP A 188 -25.54 5.60 -10.16
N GLU A 189 -24.29 5.71 -9.66
CA GLU A 189 -23.33 4.61 -9.69
C GLU A 189 -22.96 4.17 -8.27
N ASP A 190 -23.22 2.91 -7.96
CA ASP A 190 -22.76 2.26 -6.72
C ASP A 190 -21.25 2.07 -6.75
N TYR A 191 -20.52 2.78 -5.92
CA TYR A 191 -19.07 2.62 -5.77
C TYR A 191 -18.66 2.59 -4.30
N LEU A 192 -17.57 1.87 -4.04
CA LEU A 192 -16.97 1.79 -2.73
C LEU A 192 -16.14 3.05 -2.44
N ILE A 193 -16.21 3.55 -1.21
CA ILE A 193 -15.41 4.68 -0.77
C ILE A 193 -14.24 4.19 0.07
N LEU A 194 -13.02 4.48 -0.36
CA LEU A 194 -11.81 4.34 0.42
C LEU A 194 -11.42 5.70 0.98
N SER A 195 -11.26 5.80 2.30
CA SER A 195 -10.89 7.06 2.94
C SER A 195 -9.90 6.87 4.08
N THR A 196 -9.00 7.85 4.25
CA THR A 196 -8.30 7.98 5.52
C THR A 196 -9.23 8.58 6.55
N ILE A 197 -8.98 8.35 7.84
CA ILE A 197 -9.84 8.91 8.90
C ILE A 197 -9.87 10.45 8.84
N HIS A 198 -8.74 11.08 8.54
CA HIS A 198 -8.65 12.54 8.40
C HIS A 198 -9.54 13.07 7.27
N SER A 199 -9.52 12.39 6.14
CA SER A 199 -10.31 12.79 4.96
C SER A 199 -11.79 12.46 5.11
N ALA A 200 -12.14 11.55 6.00
CA ALA A 200 -13.51 11.20 6.35
C ALA A 200 -14.19 12.25 7.26
N LYS A 201 -13.44 13.26 7.77
CA LYS A 201 -14.00 14.29 8.64
C LYS A 201 -15.04 15.12 7.89
N GLY A 202 -16.26 15.17 8.43
CA GLY A 202 -17.38 15.90 7.82
C GLY A 202 -18.22 15.07 6.85
N LEU A 203 -17.76 13.90 6.43
CA LEU A 203 -18.50 12.97 5.59
C LEU A 203 -19.21 11.92 6.46
N GLU A 204 -20.26 11.30 5.94
CA GLU A 204 -21.01 10.22 6.61
C GLU A 204 -21.56 9.25 5.56
N TRP A 205 -21.53 7.95 5.89
CA TRP A 205 -21.99 6.87 5.01
C TRP A 205 -22.94 5.92 5.76
N ASP A 206 -23.78 5.22 5.04
CA ASP A 206 -24.71 4.26 5.63
C ASP A 206 -23.97 3.09 6.31
N ALA A 207 -22.92 2.57 5.69
CA ALA A 207 -22.06 1.53 6.25
C ALA A 207 -20.59 1.97 6.24
N VAL A 208 -19.89 1.74 7.36
CA VAL A 208 -18.48 2.06 7.52
C VAL A 208 -17.70 0.87 8.06
N TYR A 209 -16.63 0.52 7.38
CA TYR A 209 -15.67 -0.49 7.81
C TYR A 209 -14.40 0.20 8.32
N VAL A 210 -14.15 0.13 9.61
CA VAL A 210 -12.89 0.57 10.22
C VAL A 210 -11.95 -0.63 10.26
N ILE A 211 -11.00 -0.66 9.34
CA ILE A 211 -10.08 -1.79 9.17
C ILE A 211 -8.84 -1.65 10.07
N HIS A 212 -8.21 -2.79 10.39
CA HIS A 212 -6.99 -2.84 11.20
C HIS A 212 -7.11 -2.20 12.59
N ALA A 213 -8.24 -2.42 13.30
CA ALA A 213 -8.45 -1.93 14.65
C ALA A 213 -7.63 -2.72 15.68
N ALA A 214 -6.32 -2.63 15.58
CA ALA A 214 -5.35 -3.31 16.42
C ALA A 214 -4.31 -2.33 16.97
N ASP A 215 -3.81 -2.58 18.17
CA ASP A 215 -2.68 -1.84 18.75
C ASP A 215 -1.47 -1.90 17.80
N GLY A 216 -0.78 -0.77 17.68
CA GLY A 216 0.28 -0.58 16.69
C GLY A 216 -0.19 0.03 15.36
N ASN A 217 -1.50 -0.12 15.05
CA ASN A 217 -2.15 0.57 13.93
C ASN A 217 -3.11 1.67 14.41
N ILE A 218 -3.93 1.35 15.41
CA ILE A 218 -4.86 2.29 16.08
C ILE A 218 -4.77 2.02 17.60
N PRO A 219 -4.07 2.84 18.41
CA PRO A 219 -3.16 3.91 17.97
C PRO A 219 -1.96 3.39 17.20
N SER A 220 -1.39 4.29 16.39
CA SER A 220 -0.15 4.01 15.70
C SER A 220 1.03 3.91 16.67
N ASP A 221 1.92 2.92 16.48
CA ASP A 221 3.17 2.82 17.25
C ASP A 221 4.02 4.10 17.20
N MET A 222 3.89 4.88 16.12
CA MET A 222 4.63 6.13 15.95
C MET A 222 4.01 7.30 16.72
N SER A 223 2.79 7.16 17.21
CA SER A 223 2.01 8.18 17.90
C SER A 223 1.72 7.77 19.36
N THR A 224 2.59 6.99 19.96
CA THR A 224 2.47 6.54 21.37
C THR A 224 3.54 7.12 22.28
N GLY A 225 4.32 8.09 21.77
CA GLY A 225 5.43 8.69 22.49
C GLY A 225 5.01 9.65 23.61
N SER A 226 3.81 10.23 23.54
CA SER A 226 3.26 11.12 24.56
C SER A 226 1.77 10.85 24.80
N LYS A 227 1.27 11.34 25.94
CA LYS A 227 -0.17 11.23 26.27
C LYS A 227 -1.03 12.02 25.30
N GLU A 228 -0.55 13.18 24.88
CA GLU A 228 -1.22 14.07 23.93
C GLU A 228 -1.38 13.41 22.55
N GLU A 229 -0.37 12.68 22.09
CA GLU A 229 -0.42 11.92 20.83
C GLU A 229 -1.45 10.79 20.91
N ILE A 230 -1.50 10.06 22.02
CA ILE A 230 -2.51 9.00 22.22
C ILE A 230 -3.93 9.58 22.27
N GLU A 231 -4.13 10.75 22.91
CA GLU A 231 -5.42 11.43 22.94
C GLU A 231 -5.86 11.89 21.54
N GLU A 232 -4.92 12.34 20.70
CA GLU A 232 -5.22 12.71 19.31
C GLU A 232 -5.62 11.48 18.47
N GLU A 233 -4.92 10.35 18.61
CA GLU A 233 -5.28 9.09 17.95
C GLU A 233 -6.67 8.60 18.41
N LEU A 234 -7.00 8.76 19.70
CA LEU A 234 -8.34 8.45 20.22
C LEU A 234 -9.43 9.34 19.58
N ARG A 235 -9.15 10.63 19.40
CA ARG A 235 -10.07 11.55 18.71
C ARG A 235 -10.28 11.15 17.26
N LEU A 236 -9.20 10.74 16.57
CA LEU A 236 -9.28 10.24 15.20
C LEU A 236 -10.10 8.95 15.12
N PHE A 237 -9.87 8.01 16.03
CA PHE A 237 -10.66 6.80 16.08
C PHE A 237 -12.15 7.09 16.35
N TYR A 238 -12.45 8.00 17.27
CA TYR A 238 -13.82 8.48 17.49
C TYR A 238 -14.44 9.08 16.22
N VAL A 239 -13.68 9.87 15.45
CA VAL A 239 -14.15 10.39 14.17
C VAL A 239 -14.50 9.24 13.23
N ALA A 240 -13.65 8.21 13.10
CA ALA A 240 -13.91 7.05 12.24
C ALA A 240 -15.20 6.33 12.62
N LEU A 241 -15.39 6.02 13.91
CA LEU A 241 -16.58 5.33 14.41
C LEU A 241 -17.87 6.13 14.18
N THR A 242 -17.78 7.47 14.22
CA THR A 242 -18.94 8.35 14.06
C THR A 242 -19.31 8.65 12.61
N ARG A 243 -18.59 8.10 11.63
CA ARG A 243 -18.92 8.28 10.21
C ARG A 243 -20.06 7.38 9.74
N ALA A 244 -20.34 6.30 10.47
CA ALA A 244 -21.43 5.40 10.16
C ALA A 244 -22.81 6.00 10.55
N LYS A 245 -23.74 6.00 9.60
CA LYS A 245 -25.14 6.35 9.85
C LYS A 245 -25.90 5.14 10.41
N THR A 246 -25.77 3.99 9.75
CA THR A 246 -26.56 2.78 10.05
C THR A 246 -25.68 1.64 10.53
N TRP A 247 -24.64 1.28 9.77
CA TRP A 247 -23.82 0.10 10.01
C TRP A 247 -22.37 0.47 10.29
N LEU A 248 -21.84 -0.01 11.41
CA LEU A 248 -20.44 0.15 11.77
C LEU A 248 -19.80 -1.23 11.96
N TYR A 249 -18.78 -1.50 11.16
CA TYR A 249 -17.95 -2.70 11.24
C TYR A 249 -16.55 -2.32 11.70
N VAL A 250 -16.10 -2.91 12.81
CA VAL A 250 -14.73 -2.72 13.31
C VAL A 250 -13.97 -4.02 13.08
N CYS A 251 -13.04 -4.00 12.14
CA CYS A 251 -12.31 -5.17 11.69
C CYS A 251 -10.98 -5.29 12.43
N HIS A 252 -10.85 -6.33 13.24
CA HIS A 252 -9.62 -6.67 13.97
C HIS A 252 -8.98 -7.91 13.34
N PRO A 253 -7.76 -7.81 12.78
CA PRO A 253 -7.02 -8.97 12.31
C PRO A 253 -6.44 -9.71 13.52
N GLU A 254 -6.80 -10.95 13.76
CA GLU A 254 -6.24 -11.74 14.86
C GLU A 254 -4.78 -12.10 14.63
N ARG A 255 -4.37 -12.25 13.36
CA ARG A 255 -3.03 -12.66 12.98
C ARG A 255 -2.50 -11.82 11.83
N TYR A 256 -1.22 -11.47 11.93
CA TYR A 256 -0.43 -10.93 10.82
C TYR A 256 0.52 -12.00 10.32
N TYR A 257 0.39 -12.40 9.07
CA TYR A 257 1.29 -13.36 8.44
C TYR A 257 2.53 -12.66 7.88
N PHE A 258 3.70 -13.20 8.22
CA PHE A 258 4.96 -12.74 7.65
C PHE A 258 5.27 -13.58 6.41
N HIS A 259 5.07 -13.01 5.24
CA HIS A 259 5.49 -13.66 4.00
C HIS A 259 6.99 -13.39 3.80
N GLY A 260 7.80 -14.45 3.95
CA GLY A 260 9.23 -14.46 3.63
C GLY A 260 9.48 -15.32 2.37
N ARG A 261 10.75 -15.34 1.90
CA ARG A 261 11.19 -16.17 0.75
C ARG A 261 10.89 -17.68 0.88
N PHE A 262 10.60 -18.13 2.08
CA PHE A 262 10.09 -19.46 2.37
C PHE A 262 8.64 -19.34 2.81
N LYS A 263 7.76 -20.20 2.28
CA LYS A 263 6.40 -20.37 2.80
C LYS A 263 6.53 -20.74 4.29
N SER A 264 6.49 -19.74 5.14
CA SER A 264 6.56 -19.89 6.58
C SER A 264 5.19 -19.53 7.14
N ASP A 265 4.64 -20.37 7.97
CA ASP A 265 3.43 -20.08 8.77
C ASP A 265 3.72 -19.10 9.91
N ALA A 266 4.87 -18.41 9.87
CA ALA A 266 5.22 -17.42 10.86
C ALA A 266 4.20 -16.28 10.86
N HIS A 267 3.54 -16.12 12.00
CA HIS A 267 2.55 -15.07 12.22
C HIS A 267 2.78 -14.45 13.60
N SER A 268 2.34 -13.22 13.78
CA SER A 268 2.19 -12.60 15.08
C SER A 268 0.72 -12.42 15.39
N PHE A 269 0.34 -12.63 16.65
CA PHE A 269 -0.99 -12.25 17.11
C PHE A 269 -1.06 -10.74 17.25
N SER A 270 -2.19 -10.17 16.84
CA SER A 270 -2.47 -8.77 17.11
C SER A 270 -3.35 -8.61 18.33
N GLN A 271 -3.18 -7.51 19.04
CA GLN A 271 -4.08 -7.13 20.12
C GLN A 271 -5.13 -6.19 19.58
N LEU A 272 -6.38 -6.36 20.05
CA LEU A 272 -7.44 -5.40 19.74
C LEU A 272 -7.01 -4.01 20.22
N THR A 273 -7.40 -2.98 19.47
CA THR A 273 -7.07 -1.60 19.85
C THR A 273 -7.48 -1.30 21.29
N ARG A 274 -6.58 -0.69 22.06
CA ARG A 274 -6.84 -0.23 23.45
C ARG A 274 -7.97 0.82 23.53
N PHE A 275 -8.40 1.36 22.41
CA PHE A 275 -9.51 2.31 22.32
C PHE A 275 -10.90 1.64 22.34
N LEU A 276 -10.92 0.31 22.35
CA LEU A 276 -12.12 -0.50 22.58
C LEU A 276 -11.95 -1.32 23.89
N PRO A 277 -12.12 -0.69 25.05
CA PRO A 277 -12.00 -1.36 26.33
C PRO A 277 -13.10 -2.40 26.53
N GLU A 278 -12.86 -3.36 27.44
CA GLU A 278 -13.72 -4.54 27.62
C GLU A 278 -15.18 -4.21 27.95
N ASP A 279 -15.43 -3.08 28.62
CA ASP A 279 -16.77 -2.65 29.02
C ASP A 279 -17.66 -2.19 27.85
N ILE A 280 -17.07 -1.83 26.72
CA ILE A 280 -17.83 -1.48 25.51
C ILE A 280 -17.94 -2.64 24.51
N LEU A 281 -17.15 -3.70 24.64
CA LEU A 281 -17.20 -4.85 23.73
C LEU A 281 -18.57 -5.55 23.69
N PRO A 282 -19.35 -5.65 24.80
CA PRO A 282 -20.69 -6.19 24.74
C PRO A 282 -21.68 -5.40 23.89
N LEU A 283 -21.32 -4.17 23.44
CA LEU A 283 -22.14 -3.38 22.52
C LEU A 283 -21.95 -3.79 21.06
N PHE A 284 -20.96 -4.65 20.78
CA PHE A 284 -20.65 -5.14 19.45
C PHE A 284 -21.06 -6.61 19.31
N GLU A 285 -21.70 -6.93 18.19
CA GLU A 285 -21.83 -8.32 17.76
C GLU A 285 -20.49 -8.78 17.20
N ARG A 286 -19.96 -9.89 17.71
CA ARG A 286 -18.70 -10.47 17.23
C ARG A 286 -18.99 -11.48 16.13
N ARG A 287 -18.31 -11.30 14.99
CA ARG A 287 -18.35 -12.24 13.87
C ARG A 287 -16.92 -12.59 13.48
N SER A 288 -16.64 -13.88 13.28
CA SER A 288 -15.37 -14.34 12.73
C SER A 288 -15.51 -14.50 11.22
N ALA A 289 -14.64 -13.83 10.45
CA ALA A 289 -14.52 -14.11 9.03
C ALA A 289 -13.57 -15.29 8.85
N GLY A 290 -14.08 -16.51 8.87
CA GLY A 290 -13.32 -17.73 8.53
C GLY A 290 -13.01 -17.76 7.04
N LEU A 291 -11.79 -18.18 6.66
CA LEU A 291 -11.50 -18.65 5.31
C LEU A 291 -12.14 -20.04 5.15
N GLY A 292 -13.34 -20.06 4.59
CA GLY A 292 -13.94 -21.25 3.99
C GLY A 292 -14.33 -22.37 4.94
N GLU A 293 -15.62 -22.42 5.16
CA GLU A 293 -16.46 -23.60 4.94
C GLU A 293 -17.84 -23.02 4.70
N ALA A 294 -18.40 -23.34 3.55
CA ALA A 294 -19.80 -23.11 3.30
C ALA A 294 -20.56 -24.04 4.26
N ASP A 295 -20.94 -23.52 5.42
CA ASP A 295 -21.98 -24.17 6.19
C ASP A 295 -23.32 -23.86 5.51
N ASP A 296 -23.75 -24.84 4.74
CA ASP A 296 -25.16 -25.07 4.44
C ASP A 296 -25.88 -25.28 5.78
N ASP A 297 -26.36 -24.23 6.37
CA ASP A 297 -27.42 -24.30 7.38
C ASP A 297 -28.39 -23.14 7.17
N GLU A 298 -29.32 -23.39 6.24
CA GLU A 298 -30.64 -22.77 6.25
C GLU A 298 -31.31 -23.15 7.57
N THR A 299 -31.46 -22.21 8.45
CA THR A 299 -32.60 -21.96 9.36
C THR A 299 -32.14 -21.20 10.61
N SER A 300 -32.21 -19.88 10.59
CA SER A 300 -32.77 -19.16 11.74
C SER A 300 -33.12 -17.74 11.34
N ASP A 301 -34.40 -17.58 11.11
CA ASP A 301 -35.13 -16.31 11.09
C ASP A 301 -35.14 -15.74 12.51
N VAL A 302 -34.03 -15.12 12.94
CA VAL A 302 -33.93 -14.34 14.16
C VAL A 302 -33.56 -12.93 13.77
N PRO A 303 -34.43 -11.93 14.01
CA PRO A 303 -34.12 -10.55 13.72
C PRO A 303 -32.92 -10.14 14.61
N SER A 304 -31.80 -9.84 13.99
CA SER A 304 -30.59 -9.35 14.65
C SER A 304 -30.91 -8.08 15.44
N PRO A 305 -30.54 -7.98 16.72
CA PRO A 305 -30.75 -6.76 17.48
C PRO A 305 -29.90 -5.62 16.87
N HIS A 306 -30.58 -4.66 16.28
CA HIS A 306 -29.96 -3.47 15.71
C HIS A 306 -29.44 -2.56 16.83
N LEU A 307 -28.13 -2.58 17.09
CA LEU A 307 -27.50 -1.61 17.94
C LEU A 307 -27.43 -0.26 17.21
N SER A 308 -28.21 0.72 17.68
CA SER A 308 -28.18 2.04 17.12
C SER A 308 -26.81 2.70 17.40
N THR A 309 -26.21 3.33 16.36
CA THR A 309 -24.98 4.11 16.48
C THR A 309 -25.02 5.17 17.58
N ALA A 310 -26.22 5.62 18.00
CA ALA A 310 -26.43 6.54 19.10
C ALA A 310 -26.02 5.99 20.47
N GLY A 311 -26.20 4.70 20.73
CA GLY A 311 -25.78 4.04 21.97
C GLY A 311 -24.27 4.01 22.16
N VAL A 312 -23.52 3.70 21.10
CA VAL A 312 -22.06 3.69 21.09
C VAL A 312 -21.48 5.10 21.24
N ARG A 313 -22.04 6.09 20.54
CA ARG A 313 -21.63 7.50 20.62
C ARG A 313 -21.72 8.06 22.06
N ASN A 314 -22.77 7.70 22.82
CA ASN A 314 -22.99 8.25 24.15
C ASN A 314 -22.08 7.65 25.24
N ARG A 315 -21.60 6.41 25.08
CA ARG A 315 -20.67 5.79 26.02
C ARG A 315 -19.22 6.20 25.78
N ILE A 316 -18.79 6.32 24.54
CA ILE A 316 -17.43 6.79 24.20
C ILE A 316 -17.19 8.25 24.66
N ARG A 317 -18.24 9.08 24.74
CA ARG A 317 -18.14 10.46 25.29
C ARG A 317 -17.92 10.52 26.80
N ARG A 318 -18.16 9.44 27.55
CA ARG A 318 -18.05 9.37 29.01
C ARG A 318 -16.79 8.65 29.51
N ALA A 319 -16.03 7.99 28.62
CA ALA A 319 -14.71 7.41 28.88
C ALA A 319 -13.59 8.37 28.42
#